data_cf771d03a89c4c8a7ca970881d9081f3
#
_entry.id   cf771d03a89c4c8a7ca970881d9081f3
#
_cell.length_a   1.000
_cell.length_b   1.000
_cell.length_c   1.000
_cell.angle_alpha   90.00
_cell.angle_beta   90.00
_cell.angle_gamma   90.00
#
_symmetry.space_group_name_H-M   'P 1'
#
loop_
_entity.id
_entity.type
_entity.pdbx_description
1 polymer ?
#
loop_
_entity_poly.entity_id
_entity_poly.type
_entity_poly.pdbx_seq_one_letter_code
_entity_poly.pdbx_strand_id
1 'polypeptide(L)'
;MSVRNGLFSSESVSEGHPDKLADRISDAVLDEFLRLEPTARVACETLLADQCVVVAGEFKTRDPDVFRQVRERAVPIVAGALRDAGYGDGDTGIDPERCEVQVRFNGQSSGIDRVVDRADGLIARGGRSPMNGPPMAACA
;
A
#
# COMPACT_ATOMS: atom_id res chain seq x y z
N MET A 1 37.63 3.70 18.23
CA MET A 1 36.43 3.46 17.38
C MET A 1 36.88 2.83 16.07
N SER A 2 36.47 1.61 15.79
CA SER A 2 36.81 0.92 14.52
C SER A 2 35.84 1.39 13.44
N VAL A 3 36.34 2.08 12.42
CA VAL A 3 35.57 2.41 11.22
C VAL A 3 35.40 1.13 10.43
N ARG A 4 34.17 0.64 10.33
CA ARG A 4 33.85 -0.48 9.44
C ARG A 4 33.76 0.05 8.01
N ASN A 5 34.68 -0.35 7.14
CA ASN A 5 34.55 -0.13 5.71
C ASN A 5 33.45 -1.03 5.18
N GLY A 6 32.50 -0.47 4.47
CA GLY A 6 31.39 -1.17 3.83
C GLY A 6 31.05 -0.54 2.48
N LEU A 7 30.43 -1.32 1.61
CA LEU A 7 29.83 -0.80 0.39
C LEU A 7 28.41 -0.32 0.71
N PHE A 8 28.08 0.85 0.21
CA PHE A 8 26.73 1.43 0.26
C PHE A 8 26.28 1.68 -1.18
N SER A 9 25.08 1.27 -1.51
CA SER A 9 24.44 1.58 -2.78
C SER A 9 23.12 2.28 -2.55
N SER A 10 22.77 3.22 -3.39
CA SER A 10 21.46 3.84 -3.44
C SER A 10 21.04 4.02 -4.88
N GLU A 11 19.75 3.92 -5.14
CA GLU A 11 19.15 4.16 -6.44
C GLU A 11 17.95 5.09 -6.31
N SER A 12 17.62 5.77 -7.39
CA SER A 12 16.48 6.65 -7.48
C SER A 12 15.86 6.52 -8.86
N VAL A 13 14.53 6.55 -8.92
CA VAL A 13 13.78 6.44 -10.17
C VAL A 13 12.94 7.70 -10.39
N SER A 14 12.59 7.98 -11.65
CA SER A 14 11.72 9.10 -12.03
C SER A 14 10.26 8.87 -11.59
N GLU A 15 9.47 9.94 -11.61
CA GLU A 15 8.04 9.87 -11.19
C GLU A 15 7.20 8.91 -12.04
N GLY A 16 7.53 8.74 -13.32
CA GLY A 16 6.87 7.81 -14.23
C GLY A 16 7.38 6.37 -14.16
N HIS A 17 8.30 6.04 -13.24
CA HIS A 17 8.74 4.66 -13.08
C HIS A 17 7.61 3.78 -12.50
N PRO A 18 7.40 2.53 -13.00
CA PRO A 18 6.32 1.66 -12.52
C PRO A 18 6.29 1.48 -11.01
N ASP A 19 7.44 1.30 -10.36
CA ASP A 19 7.51 1.13 -8.90
C ASP A 19 7.02 2.38 -8.17
N LYS A 20 7.38 3.57 -8.68
CA LYS A 20 6.93 4.83 -8.08
C LYS A 20 5.44 5.10 -8.30
N LEU A 21 4.91 4.65 -9.44
CA LEU A 21 3.48 4.69 -9.71
C LEU A 21 2.73 3.71 -8.80
N ALA A 22 3.29 2.53 -8.55
CA ALA A 22 2.74 1.54 -7.62
C ALA A 22 2.58 2.13 -6.22
N ASP A 23 3.64 2.76 -5.70
CA ASP A 23 3.60 3.46 -4.41
C ASP A 23 2.53 4.55 -4.40
N ARG A 24 2.48 5.38 -5.44
CA ARG A 24 1.52 6.48 -5.55
C ARG A 24 0.06 6.01 -5.58
N ILE A 25 -0.21 4.91 -6.26
CA ILE A 25 -1.54 4.29 -6.27
C ILE A 25 -1.89 3.73 -4.89
N SER A 26 -0.95 3.04 -4.25
CA SER A 26 -1.14 2.51 -2.89
C SER A 26 -1.40 3.62 -1.89
N ASP A 27 -0.68 4.73 -1.97
CA ASP A 27 -0.88 5.93 -1.16
C ASP A 27 -2.25 6.57 -1.42
N ALA A 28 -2.69 6.67 -2.67
CA ALA A 28 -4.01 7.22 -3.00
C ALA A 28 -5.16 6.37 -2.43
N VAL A 29 -4.99 5.05 -2.38
CA VAL A 29 -5.95 4.14 -1.72
C VAL A 29 -5.92 4.35 -0.21
N LEU A 30 -4.73 4.46 0.40
CA LEU A 30 -4.57 4.76 1.82
C LEU A 30 -5.24 6.08 2.20
N ASP A 31 -5.00 7.14 1.44
CA ASP A 31 -5.58 8.46 1.67
C ASP A 31 -7.11 8.43 1.64
N GLU A 32 -7.71 7.68 0.72
CA GLU A 32 -9.16 7.56 0.66
C GLU A 32 -9.74 6.82 1.88
N PHE A 33 -9.06 5.77 2.36
CA PHE A 33 -9.45 5.11 3.62
C PHE A 33 -9.35 6.06 4.81
N LEU A 34 -8.22 6.76 4.96
CA LEU A 34 -7.99 7.67 6.09
C LEU A 34 -8.91 8.90 6.05
N ARG A 35 -9.29 9.35 4.86
CA ARG A 35 -10.26 10.44 4.70
C ARG A 35 -11.64 10.07 5.24
N LEU A 36 -12.07 8.82 5.06
CA LEU A 36 -13.37 8.31 5.51
C LEU A 36 -13.31 7.82 6.95
N GLU A 37 -12.22 7.17 7.33
CA GLU A 37 -11.99 6.65 8.67
C GLU A 37 -10.52 6.82 9.07
N PRO A 38 -10.17 7.88 9.84
CA PRO A 38 -8.78 8.17 10.24
C PRO A 38 -8.09 7.06 11.05
N THR A 39 -8.86 6.10 11.56
CA THR A 39 -8.34 4.95 12.32
C THR A 39 -8.29 3.66 11.51
N ALA A 40 -8.56 3.71 10.21
CA ALA A 40 -8.45 2.56 9.32
C ALA A 40 -7.00 2.03 9.29
N ARG A 41 -6.87 0.72 9.21
CA ARG A 41 -5.57 0.06 8.98
C ARG A 41 -5.52 -0.46 7.56
N VAL A 42 -4.50 -0.06 6.85
CA VAL A 42 -4.38 -0.24 5.41
C VAL A 42 -3.03 -0.85 5.09
N ALA A 43 -3.03 -2.04 4.49
CA ALA A 43 -1.88 -2.65 3.87
C ALA A 43 -2.23 -2.85 2.39
N CYS A 44 -1.84 -1.89 1.56
CA CYS A 44 -2.16 -1.85 0.13
C CYS A 44 -0.90 -2.01 -0.68
N GLU A 45 -0.90 -2.96 -1.59
CA GLU A 45 0.17 -3.25 -2.53
C GLU A 45 -0.35 -3.09 -3.96
N THR A 46 0.48 -2.55 -4.82
CA THR A 46 0.14 -2.32 -6.23
C THR A 46 1.20 -2.88 -7.14
N LEU A 47 0.77 -3.53 -8.22
CA LEU A 47 1.62 -4.00 -9.31
C LEU A 47 1.13 -3.39 -10.61
N LEU A 48 2.06 -2.82 -11.39
CA LEU A 48 1.80 -2.35 -12.75
C LEU A 48 2.55 -3.21 -13.76
N ALA A 49 1.85 -3.64 -14.79
CA ALA A 49 2.43 -4.38 -15.91
C ALA A 49 1.68 -4.04 -17.19
N ASP A 50 2.35 -3.37 -18.13
CA ASP A 50 1.76 -2.93 -19.38
C ASP A 50 0.45 -2.12 -19.15
N GLN A 51 -0.66 -2.57 -19.69
CA GLN A 51 -1.99 -1.96 -19.52
C GLN A 51 -2.79 -2.58 -18.34
N CYS A 52 -2.11 -3.16 -17.36
CA CYS A 52 -2.76 -3.80 -16.20
C CYS A 52 -2.25 -3.22 -14.90
N VAL A 53 -3.17 -2.90 -14.00
CA VAL A 53 -2.91 -2.50 -12.61
C VAL A 53 -3.59 -3.47 -11.68
N VAL A 54 -2.84 -4.13 -10.83
CA VAL A 54 -3.37 -4.98 -9.77
C VAL A 54 -3.21 -4.24 -8.45
N VAL A 55 -4.32 -3.97 -7.77
CA VAL A 55 -4.33 -3.38 -6.43
C VAL A 55 -4.86 -4.42 -5.46
N ALA A 56 -4.03 -4.82 -4.52
CA ALA A 56 -4.34 -5.89 -3.57
C ALA A 56 -3.99 -5.46 -2.14
N GLY A 57 -4.63 -6.07 -1.16
CA GLY A 57 -4.26 -5.79 0.22
C GLY A 57 -5.23 -6.28 1.26
N GLU A 58 -4.84 -6.03 2.51
CA GLU A 58 -5.64 -6.32 3.69
C GLU A 58 -5.98 -5.02 4.43
N PHE A 59 -7.25 -4.88 4.79
CA PHE A 59 -7.79 -3.64 5.32
C PHE A 59 -8.63 -3.92 6.56
N LYS A 60 -8.53 -3.04 7.56
CA LYS A 60 -9.41 -3.06 8.73
C LYS A 60 -10.07 -1.71 8.90
N THR A 61 -11.39 -1.71 8.84
CA THR A 61 -12.25 -0.57 9.14
C THR A 61 -13.19 -0.94 10.29
N ARG A 62 -13.61 0.04 11.07
CA ARG A 62 -14.67 -0.13 12.08
C ARG A 62 -16.04 -0.14 11.42
N ASP A 63 -16.19 0.69 10.37
CA ASP A 63 -17.41 0.77 9.58
C ASP A 63 -17.22 -0.07 8.29
N PRO A 64 -18.01 -1.14 8.11
CA PRO A 64 -17.98 -1.96 6.88
C PRO A 64 -18.33 -1.17 5.62
N ASP A 65 -19.10 -0.07 5.75
CA ASP A 65 -19.47 0.77 4.61
C ASP A 65 -18.28 1.54 4.06
N VAL A 66 -17.32 1.92 4.89
CA VAL A 66 -16.06 2.55 4.44
C VAL A 66 -15.28 1.60 3.53
N PHE A 67 -15.13 0.35 3.94
CA PHE A 67 -14.44 -0.65 3.12
C PHE A 67 -15.13 -0.84 1.76
N ARG A 68 -16.46 -0.94 1.76
CA ARG A 68 -17.24 -1.08 0.53
C ARG A 68 -17.08 0.13 -0.38
N GLN A 69 -17.21 1.35 0.15
CA GLN A 69 -17.08 2.59 -0.60
C GLN A 69 -15.72 2.73 -1.28
N VAL A 70 -14.63 2.47 -0.53
CA VAL A 70 -13.28 2.56 -1.10
C VAL A 70 -13.07 1.51 -2.18
N ARG A 71 -13.54 0.27 -1.95
CA ARG A 71 -13.45 -0.80 -2.94
C ARG A 71 -14.18 -0.45 -4.24
N GLU A 72 -15.38 0.12 -4.16
CA GLU A 72 -16.17 0.55 -5.33
C GLU A 72 -15.50 1.70 -6.08
N ARG A 73 -14.74 2.54 -5.36
CA ARG A 73 -13.99 3.68 -5.93
C ARG A 73 -12.56 3.35 -6.34
N ALA A 74 -12.10 2.13 -6.16
CA ALA A 74 -10.70 1.77 -6.43
C ALA A 74 -10.28 2.08 -7.88
N VAL A 75 -11.12 1.78 -8.87
CA VAL A 75 -10.82 2.07 -10.28
C VAL A 75 -10.65 3.58 -10.54
N PRO A 76 -11.59 4.47 -10.17
CA PRO A 76 -11.37 5.91 -10.31
C PRO A 76 -10.20 6.46 -9.48
N ILE A 77 -9.85 5.88 -8.33
CA ILE A 77 -8.67 6.25 -7.56
C ILE A 77 -7.40 5.95 -8.35
N VAL A 78 -7.28 4.75 -8.90
CA VAL A 78 -6.14 4.35 -9.75
C VAL A 78 -6.02 5.28 -10.96
N ALA A 79 -7.10 5.51 -11.69
CA ALA A 79 -7.10 6.39 -12.85
C ALA A 79 -6.71 7.84 -12.48
N GLY A 80 -7.15 8.34 -11.32
CA GLY A 80 -6.74 9.62 -10.78
C GLY A 80 -5.24 9.69 -10.52
N ALA A 81 -4.68 8.72 -9.81
CA ALA A 81 -3.26 8.66 -9.50
C ALA A 81 -2.37 8.59 -10.76
N LEU A 82 -2.81 7.86 -11.78
CA LEU A 82 -2.11 7.80 -13.08
C LEU A 82 -2.15 9.16 -13.80
N ARG A 83 -3.31 9.83 -13.85
CA ARG A 83 -3.41 11.18 -14.44
C ARG A 83 -2.56 12.20 -13.71
N ASP A 84 -2.54 12.18 -12.38
CA ASP A 84 -1.72 13.07 -11.55
C ASP A 84 -0.22 12.84 -11.74
N ALA A 85 0.17 11.64 -12.17
CA ALA A 85 1.53 11.32 -12.58
C ALA A 85 1.86 11.72 -14.03
N GLY A 86 0.90 12.29 -14.79
CA GLY A 86 1.07 12.76 -16.15
C GLY A 86 0.73 11.74 -17.23
N TYR A 87 0.05 10.65 -16.89
CA TYR A 87 -0.43 9.69 -17.87
C TYR A 87 -1.82 10.08 -18.41
N GLY A 88 -2.07 9.84 -19.69
CA GLY A 88 -3.36 10.13 -20.33
C GLY A 88 -3.32 10.79 -21.68
N ASP A 89 -2.14 11.22 -22.15
CA ASP A 89 -1.97 11.93 -23.44
C ASP A 89 -1.80 10.98 -24.64
N GLY A 90 -2.13 9.71 -24.47
CA GLY A 90 -2.24 8.72 -25.56
C GLY A 90 -0.95 8.06 -26.04
N ASP A 91 0.22 8.64 -25.74
CA ASP A 91 1.52 8.14 -26.24
C ASP A 91 2.45 7.59 -25.15
N THR A 92 2.01 7.57 -23.91
CA THR A 92 2.86 7.29 -22.76
C THR A 92 2.44 6.03 -22.02
N GLY A 93 2.82 4.86 -22.46
CA GLY A 93 2.73 3.64 -21.66
C GLY A 93 1.28 3.29 -21.25
N ILE A 94 0.95 3.35 -19.94
CA ILE A 94 -0.36 2.98 -19.43
C ILE A 94 -1.44 4.06 -19.67
N ASP A 95 -2.60 3.65 -20.16
CA ASP A 95 -3.74 4.55 -20.40
C ASP A 95 -4.71 4.48 -19.21
N PRO A 96 -4.88 5.59 -18.44
CA PRO A 96 -5.76 5.61 -17.27
C PRO A 96 -7.23 5.26 -17.55
N GLU A 97 -7.69 5.46 -18.80
CA GLU A 97 -9.09 5.21 -19.19
C GLU A 97 -9.32 3.79 -19.75
N ARG A 98 -8.25 3.11 -20.14
CA ARG A 98 -8.33 1.81 -20.83
C ARG A 98 -7.62 0.68 -20.11
N CYS A 99 -6.74 0.99 -19.16
CA CYS A 99 -6.02 -0.06 -18.44
C CYS A 99 -6.99 -0.96 -17.66
N GLU A 100 -6.68 -2.23 -17.62
CA GLU A 100 -7.38 -3.18 -16.76
C GLU A 100 -6.99 -2.95 -15.29
N VAL A 101 -7.95 -2.69 -14.42
CA VAL A 101 -7.72 -2.57 -12.98
C VAL A 101 -8.30 -3.77 -12.26
N GLN A 102 -7.43 -4.59 -11.68
CA GLN A 102 -7.83 -5.72 -10.85
C GLN A 102 -7.77 -5.36 -9.37
N VAL A 103 -8.90 -5.42 -8.68
CA VAL A 103 -9.03 -5.10 -7.26
C VAL A 103 -9.17 -6.36 -6.43
N ARG A 104 -8.24 -6.58 -5.47
CA ARG A 104 -8.17 -7.74 -4.57
C ARG A 104 -8.08 -7.28 -3.12
N PHE A 105 -9.15 -6.66 -2.62
CA PHE A 105 -9.25 -6.17 -1.26
C PHE A 105 -9.88 -7.22 -0.34
N ASN A 106 -9.20 -7.52 0.77
CA ASN A 106 -9.64 -8.46 1.79
C ASN A 106 -9.69 -7.78 3.15
N GLY A 107 -10.55 -8.28 4.04
CA GLY A 107 -10.51 -7.89 5.45
C GLY A 107 -9.24 -8.42 6.12
N GLN A 108 -8.65 -7.64 7.02
CA GLN A 108 -7.44 -8.02 7.74
C GLN A 108 -7.64 -9.33 8.52
N SER A 109 -6.68 -10.25 8.42
CA SER A 109 -6.75 -11.51 9.13
C SER A 109 -6.69 -11.32 10.65
N SER A 110 -7.46 -12.13 11.41
CA SER A 110 -7.52 -12.07 12.87
C SER A 110 -6.19 -12.31 13.58
N GLY A 111 -5.23 -12.94 12.90
CA GLY A 111 -3.87 -13.16 13.40
C GLY A 111 -3.03 -11.89 13.42
N ILE A 112 -3.00 -11.17 12.31
CA ILE A 112 -2.29 -9.88 12.15
C ILE A 112 -2.90 -8.85 13.09
N ASP A 113 -4.20 -8.81 13.19
CA ASP A 113 -4.95 -7.91 14.06
C ASP A 113 -4.49 -7.95 15.52
N ARG A 114 -4.35 -9.16 16.08
CA ARG A 114 -3.87 -9.34 17.46
C ARG A 114 -2.43 -8.86 17.67
N VAL A 115 -1.57 -8.98 16.69
CA VAL A 115 -0.15 -8.55 16.78
C VAL A 115 -0.07 -7.03 16.76
N VAL A 116 -0.78 -6.39 15.85
CA VAL A 116 -0.79 -4.92 15.71
C VAL A 116 -1.45 -4.27 16.95
N ASP A 117 -2.60 -4.78 17.42
CA ASP A 117 -3.25 -4.28 18.64
C ASP A 117 -2.36 -4.39 19.87
N ARG A 118 -1.54 -5.45 19.99
CA ARG A 118 -0.55 -5.58 21.07
C ARG A 118 0.58 -4.57 20.96
N ALA A 119 1.07 -4.30 19.74
CA ALA A 119 2.12 -3.32 19.49
C ALA A 119 1.66 -1.90 19.86
N ASP A 120 0.46 -1.51 19.47
CA ASP A 120 -0.14 -0.22 19.83
C ASP A 120 -0.32 -0.08 21.36
N GLY A 121 -0.75 -1.14 22.04
CA GLY A 121 -0.85 -1.18 23.49
C GLY A 121 0.49 -1.06 24.21
N LEU A 122 1.59 -1.55 23.64
CA LEU A 122 2.96 -1.43 24.14
C LEU A 122 3.51 -0.01 23.97
N ILE A 123 3.28 0.61 22.82
CA ILE A 123 3.68 1.99 22.53
C ILE A 123 2.96 2.96 23.46
N ALA A 124 1.66 2.79 23.67
CA ALA A 124 0.85 3.63 24.56
C ALA A 124 1.28 3.53 26.04
N ARG A 125 1.95 2.45 26.45
CA ARG A 125 2.43 2.23 27.81
C ARG A 125 3.92 2.57 28.01
N GLY A 126 4.61 3.13 27.01
CA GLY A 126 6.02 3.49 27.07
C GLY A 126 6.99 2.30 27.23
N GLY A 127 6.54 1.08 26.91
CA GLY A 127 7.35 -0.13 26.98
C GLY A 127 8.22 -0.28 25.73
N ARG A 128 9.51 -0.65 25.95
CA ARG A 128 10.40 -1.04 24.83
C ARG A 128 9.84 -2.32 24.19
N SER A 129 9.67 -2.30 22.88
CA SER A 129 9.34 -3.50 22.11
C SER A 129 10.41 -4.59 22.29
N PRO A 130 10.06 -5.81 22.66
CA PRO A 130 11.02 -6.90 22.60
C PRO A 130 11.26 -7.26 21.12
N MET A 131 12.43 -6.88 20.62
CA MET A 131 12.93 -7.22 19.29
C MET A 131 13.34 -8.71 19.20
N ASN A 132 12.50 -9.62 19.64
CA ASN A 132 12.74 -11.06 19.52
C ASN A 132 11.43 -11.81 19.26
N GLY A 133 10.89 -11.62 18.06
CA GLY A 133 9.94 -12.57 17.49
C GLY A 133 10.68 -13.69 16.77
N PRO A 134 10.11 -14.90 16.69
CA PRO A 134 10.72 -15.98 15.89
C PRO A 134 10.79 -15.55 14.42
N PRO A 135 11.81 -16.03 13.67
CA PRO A 135 11.96 -15.69 12.26
C PRO A 135 10.71 -16.14 11.49
N MET A 136 10.22 -15.26 10.62
CA MET A 136 9.11 -15.57 9.71
C MET A 136 9.49 -16.81 8.91
N ALA A 137 8.66 -17.86 9.01
CA ALA A 137 8.79 -19.03 8.16
C ALA A 137 8.58 -18.58 6.70
N ALA A 138 9.58 -18.87 5.86
CA ALA A 138 9.47 -18.66 4.44
C ALA A 138 8.30 -19.48 3.91
N CYS A 139 7.35 -18.82 3.24
CA CYS A 139 6.35 -19.52 2.44
C CYS A 139 7.07 -20.23 1.28
N ALA A 140 7.01 -21.55 1.27
CA ALA A 140 7.36 -22.37 0.13
C ALA A 140 6.17 -22.46 -0.82
#